data_7d250edc6311af534a52d177c9fbfa4b
#
_entry.id   7d250edc6311af534a52d177c9fbfa4b
#
_cell.length_a   1.000
_cell.length_b   1.000
_cell.length_c   1.000
_cell.angle_alpha   90.00
_cell.angle_beta   90.00
_cell.angle_gamma   90.00
#
_symmetry.space_group_name_H-M   'P 1'
#
loop_
_entity.id
_entity.type
_entity.pdbx_description
1 polymer ?
#
loop_
_entity_poly.entity_id
_entity_poly.type
_entity_poly.pdbx_seq_one_letter_code
_entity_poly.pdbx_strand_id
1 'polypeptide(L)'
;MHHRGNLSETPADAGRYAGHSTGHARRVLVDKGIGSVHQELVVAELEPGGSVDSHLHAFEEACYVLEGALAFEGDGWTEELGADDYVFVDRGVVHALRNVSDAPARWVEVSAPVPGGALEDTVFTASHPLPEGVEHPYRKWHFDVAALPEPSGGIGLAGFGAANVGGAVAKIIVGADTGASQFNLMVVQYAPGGFITRHDHAFEEGFFFLEGEIEAELGDETSTLRAGDYCWSSVGDMHALTNRSDGVVRWLETQVPQPPSRYQARFTADWERFVAQPGS
;
A
#
# COMPACT_ATOMS: atom_id res chain seq x y z
N MET A 1 -3.90 6.19 17.30
CA MET A 1 -2.67 7.00 16.95
C MET A 1 -2.58 7.06 15.44
N HIS A 2 -2.27 8.23 14.90
CA HIS A 2 -2.12 8.46 13.46
C HIS A 2 -0.86 9.27 13.17
N HIS A 3 -0.47 9.26 11.91
CA HIS A 3 0.62 10.05 11.39
C HIS A 3 0.26 10.54 9.98
N ARG A 4 0.81 11.69 9.57
CA ARG A 4 0.70 12.23 8.21
C ARG A 4 1.97 12.96 7.82
N GLY A 5 2.27 12.98 6.54
CA GLY A 5 3.43 13.67 5.99
C GLY A 5 3.32 13.86 4.48
N ASN A 6 4.38 14.42 3.90
CA ASN A 6 4.50 14.63 2.46
C ASN A 6 5.80 13.98 1.96
N LEU A 7 5.72 13.31 0.81
CA LEU A 7 6.85 12.62 0.21
C LEU A 7 8.06 13.53 -0.01
N SER A 8 7.83 14.79 -0.42
CA SER A 8 8.92 15.73 -0.71
C SER A 8 9.69 16.19 0.54
N GLU A 9 9.07 16.06 1.72
CA GLU A 9 9.66 16.40 3.01
C GLU A 9 10.28 15.19 3.71
N THR A 10 10.01 13.96 3.21
CA THR A 10 10.52 12.72 3.78
C THR A 10 11.96 12.48 3.31
N PRO A 11 12.94 12.35 4.24
CA PRO A 11 14.32 12.07 3.88
C PRO A 11 14.47 10.80 3.07
N ALA A 12 15.41 10.82 2.11
CA ALA A 12 15.76 9.64 1.33
C ALA A 12 17.06 9.03 1.85
N ASP A 13 17.12 7.70 1.89
CA ASP A 13 18.33 6.94 2.21
C ASP A 13 18.39 5.64 1.37
N ALA A 14 19.49 4.90 1.46
CA ALA A 14 19.64 3.60 0.80
C ALA A 14 18.98 2.47 1.61
N GLY A 15 18.67 2.71 2.87
CA GLY A 15 18.01 1.78 3.78
C GLY A 15 18.72 0.41 3.86
N ARG A 16 17.90 -0.65 3.82
CA ARG A 16 18.36 -2.04 3.87
C ARG A 16 19.21 -2.47 2.66
N TYR A 17 19.19 -1.71 1.58
CA TYR A 17 19.94 -2.00 0.35
C TYR A 17 21.31 -1.30 0.29
N ALA A 18 21.73 -0.64 1.39
CA ALA A 18 23.03 0.02 1.46
C ALA A 18 24.18 -0.95 1.21
N GLY A 19 25.04 -0.65 0.22
CA GLY A 19 26.13 -1.52 -0.20
C GLY A 19 25.74 -2.65 -1.17
N HIS A 20 24.44 -2.79 -1.46
CA HIS A 20 23.85 -3.78 -2.36
C HIS A 20 22.94 -3.15 -3.41
N SER A 21 23.10 -1.86 -3.66
CA SER A 21 22.36 -1.13 -4.67
C SER A 21 23.20 -0.05 -5.29
N THR A 22 22.82 0.34 -6.51
CA THR A 22 23.39 1.47 -7.24
C THR A 22 22.26 2.39 -7.67
N GLY A 23 22.38 3.68 -7.38
CA GLY A 23 21.37 4.68 -7.75
C GLY A 23 20.00 4.47 -7.08
N HIS A 24 19.96 3.79 -5.94
CA HIS A 24 18.75 3.49 -5.18
C HIS A 24 18.57 4.48 -4.04
N ALA A 25 17.33 4.93 -3.84
CA ALA A 25 16.91 5.73 -2.69
C ALA A 25 15.52 5.29 -2.22
N ARG A 26 15.30 5.35 -0.91
CA ARG A 26 14.01 5.05 -0.25
C ARG A 26 13.57 6.22 0.61
N ARG A 27 12.29 6.50 0.60
CA ARG A 27 11.62 7.40 1.55
C ARG A 27 10.63 6.58 2.35
N VAL A 28 10.94 6.33 3.61
CA VAL A 28 10.09 5.56 4.51
C VAL A 28 8.96 6.47 5.00
N LEU A 29 7.73 6.11 4.66
CA LEU A 29 6.52 6.86 4.98
C LEU A 29 5.88 6.36 6.28
N VAL A 30 5.83 5.03 6.43
CA VAL A 30 5.24 4.33 7.57
C VAL A 30 6.19 3.24 8.03
N ASP A 31 6.55 3.23 9.30
CA ASP A 31 7.38 2.21 9.92
C ASP A 31 7.24 2.22 11.47
N LYS A 32 8.10 1.46 12.14
CA LYS A 32 8.20 1.44 13.61
C LYS A 32 8.51 2.81 14.22
N GLY A 33 9.18 3.69 13.48
CA GLY A 33 9.54 5.03 13.95
C GLY A 33 8.35 5.93 14.23
N ILE A 34 7.27 5.76 13.48
CA ILE A 34 6.01 6.48 13.70
C ILE A 34 4.99 5.68 14.53
N GLY A 35 5.31 4.43 14.89
CA GLY A 35 4.49 3.56 15.74
C GLY A 35 3.76 2.44 15.01
N SER A 36 3.97 2.24 13.70
CA SER A 36 3.47 1.06 12.99
C SER A 36 4.13 -0.20 13.53
N VAL A 37 3.34 -1.24 13.78
CA VAL A 37 3.82 -2.53 14.29
C VAL A 37 3.56 -3.67 13.30
N HIS A 38 2.85 -3.39 12.21
CA HIS A 38 2.44 -4.40 11.25
C HIS A 38 3.04 -4.21 9.86
N GLN A 39 3.35 -2.97 9.45
CA GLN A 39 3.78 -2.67 8.07
C GLN A 39 4.91 -1.66 7.98
N GLU A 40 5.61 -1.72 6.85
CA GLU A 40 6.42 -0.62 6.33
C GLU A 40 5.83 -0.20 4.98
N LEU A 41 5.64 1.11 4.77
CA LEU A 41 5.22 1.72 3.52
C LEU A 41 6.32 2.68 3.07
N VAL A 42 6.76 2.54 1.84
CA VAL A 42 7.92 3.24 1.29
C VAL A 42 7.60 3.76 -0.10
N VAL A 43 8.16 4.90 -0.47
CA VAL A 43 8.37 5.24 -1.88
C VAL A 43 9.85 5.08 -2.19
N ALA A 44 10.16 4.17 -3.11
CA ALA A 44 11.50 3.88 -3.55
C ALA A 44 11.74 4.39 -4.97
N GLU A 45 13.01 4.64 -5.30
CA GLU A 45 13.45 5.18 -6.58
C GLU A 45 14.76 4.53 -7.01
N LEU A 46 14.89 4.28 -8.31
CA LEU A 46 16.13 3.90 -8.98
C LEU A 46 16.45 4.90 -10.09
N GLU A 47 17.65 5.47 -10.04
CA GLU A 47 18.18 6.27 -11.13
C GLU A 47 18.33 5.45 -12.44
N PRO A 48 18.41 6.07 -13.63
CA PRO A 48 18.69 5.35 -14.87
C PRO A 48 19.91 4.44 -14.76
N GLY A 49 19.74 3.14 -15.08
CA GLY A 49 20.77 2.11 -14.93
C GLY A 49 21.04 1.69 -13.48
N GLY A 50 20.28 2.19 -12.52
CA GLY A 50 20.33 1.78 -11.13
C GLY A 50 19.82 0.36 -10.93
N SER A 51 20.26 -0.27 -9.82
CA SER A 51 19.91 -1.65 -9.50
C SER A 51 19.92 -1.92 -8.00
N VAL A 52 19.20 -2.97 -7.61
CA VAL A 52 19.30 -3.64 -6.30
C VAL A 52 19.74 -5.09 -6.57
N ASP A 53 20.78 -5.52 -5.86
CA ASP A 53 21.34 -6.87 -5.98
C ASP A 53 20.31 -7.94 -5.63
N SER A 54 20.54 -9.16 -6.12
CA SER A 54 19.70 -10.31 -5.84
C SER A 54 19.60 -10.58 -4.34
N HIS A 55 18.36 -10.68 -3.84
CA HIS A 55 18.06 -10.84 -2.43
C HIS A 55 16.72 -11.55 -2.23
N LEU A 56 16.43 -11.88 -0.98
CA LEU A 56 15.14 -12.39 -0.52
C LEU A 56 14.76 -11.75 0.80
N HIS A 57 13.48 -11.76 1.12
CA HIS A 57 12.94 -11.24 2.37
C HIS A 57 12.28 -12.33 3.23
N ALA A 58 12.26 -12.10 4.55
CA ALA A 58 11.47 -12.87 5.51
C ALA A 58 10.02 -12.37 5.63
N PHE A 59 9.66 -11.31 4.91
CA PHE A 59 8.33 -10.68 4.86
C PHE A 59 7.74 -10.77 3.44
N GLU A 60 6.46 -10.55 3.31
CA GLU A 60 5.77 -10.36 2.04
C GLU A 60 5.98 -8.92 1.56
N GLU A 61 6.15 -8.75 0.26
CA GLU A 61 6.35 -7.45 -0.37
C GLU A 61 5.41 -7.27 -1.56
N ALA A 62 4.94 -6.05 -1.76
CA ALA A 62 4.30 -5.63 -2.99
C ALA A 62 4.92 -4.34 -3.49
N CYS A 63 5.11 -4.24 -4.81
CA CYS A 63 5.56 -3.04 -5.48
C CYS A 63 4.51 -2.58 -6.49
N TYR A 64 4.17 -1.28 -6.45
CA TYR A 64 3.30 -0.62 -7.42
C TYR A 64 4.08 0.51 -8.08
N VAL A 65 4.27 0.43 -9.40
CA VAL A 65 5.08 1.39 -10.16
C VAL A 65 4.31 2.68 -10.38
N LEU A 66 4.88 3.80 -9.96
CA LEU A 66 4.33 5.14 -10.14
C LEU A 66 4.77 5.75 -11.47
N GLU A 67 6.05 5.58 -11.83
CA GLU A 67 6.64 6.13 -13.05
C GLU A 67 7.92 5.38 -13.43
N GLY A 68 8.34 5.52 -14.70
CA GLY A 68 9.50 4.83 -15.25
C GLY A 68 9.21 3.37 -15.58
N ALA A 69 10.26 2.56 -15.65
CA ALA A 69 10.16 1.12 -15.88
C ALA A 69 11.19 0.35 -15.07
N LEU A 70 10.73 -0.68 -14.38
CA LEU A 70 11.54 -1.60 -13.59
C LEU A 70 11.59 -2.97 -14.24
N ALA A 71 12.75 -3.61 -14.26
CA ALA A 71 12.85 -5.04 -14.42
C ALA A 71 12.95 -5.69 -13.04
N PHE A 72 12.02 -6.60 -12.75
CA PHE A 72 12.13 -7.60 -11.68
C PHE A 72 12.80 -8.84 -12.27
N GLU A 73 13.89 -9.28 -11.68
CA GLU A 73 14.73 -10.35 -12.19
C GLU A 73 14.91 -11.43 -11.13
N GLY A 74 14.82 -12.69 -11.54
CA GLY A 74 15.16 -13.85 -10.74
C GLY A 74 15.83 -14.89 -11.63
N ASP A 75 16.11 -16.08 -11.11
CA ASP A 75 16.77 -17.11 -11.88
C ASP A 75 15.93 -17.62 -13.05
N GLY A 76 16.33 -17.22 -14.25
CA GLY A 76 15.72 -17.67 -15.51
C GLY A 76 14.44 -16.93 -15.89
N TRP A 77 14.12 -15.82 -15.24
CA TRP A 77 12.97 -15.00 -15.57
C TRP A 77 13.27 -13.51 -15.40
N THR A 78 12.54 -12.69 -16.15
CA THR A 78 12.54 -11.22 -16.04
C THR A 78 11.13 -10.74 -16.37
N GLU A 79 10.58 -9.88 -15.52
CA GLU A 79 9.32 -9.17 -15.74
C GLU A 79 9.60 -7.67 -15.78
N GLU A 80 9.18 -7.01 -16.86
CA GLU A 80 9.24 -5.56 -16.96
C GLU A 80 7.92 -4.96 -16.45
N LEU A 81 8.03 -3.99 -15.54
CA LEU A 81 6.93 -3.27 -14.91
C LEU A 81 7.00 -1.81 -15.33
N GLY A 82 5.95 -1.31 -15.96
CA GLY A 82 5.75 0.12 -16.25
C GLY A 82 4.81 0.76 -15.23
N ALA A 83 4.48 2.04 -15.44
CA ALA A 83 3.51 2.74 -14.60
C ALA A 83 2.18 1.98 -14.51
N ASP A 84 1.58 1.96 -13.31
CA ASP A 84 0.37 1.21 -12.95
C ASP A 84 0.51 -0.33 -12.99
N ASP A 85 1.70 -0.85 -13.28
CA ASP A 85 1.99 -2.27 -13.05
C ASP A 85 2.32 -2.52 -11.58
N TYR A 86 1.98 -3.71 -11.10
CA TYR A 86 2.30 -4.13 -9.73
C TYR A 86 2.69 -5.61 -9.67
N VAL A 87 3.46 -5.93 -8.66
CA VAL A 87 3.94 -7.30 -8.38
C VAL A 87 3.77 -7.60 -6.89
N PHE A 88 3.51 -8.86 -6.59
CA PHE A 88 3.56 -9.41 -5.24
C PHE A 88 4.72 -10.40 -5.14
N VAL A 89 5.51 -10.30 -4.07
CA VAL A 89 6.67 -11.13 -3.76
C VAL A 89 6.43 -11.81 -2.42
N ASP A 90 6.31 -13.14 -2.44
CA ASP A 90 6.16 -13.91 -1.20
C ASP A 90 7.49 -14.05 -0.47
N ARG A 91 7.43 -14.42 0.80
CA ARG A 91 8.59 -14.65 1.67
C ARG A 91 9.56 -15.67 1.08
N GLY A 92 10.85 -15.36 1.12
CA GLY A 92 11.92 -16.26 0.65
C GLY A 92 12.07 -16.33 -0.86
N VAL A 93 11.32 -15.53 -1.61
CA VAL A 93 11.44 -15.49 -3.06
C VAL A 93 12.60 -14.59 -3.47
N VAL A 94 13.58 -15.15 -4.19
CA VAL A 94 14.78 -14.44 -4.64
C VAL A 94 14.43 -13.52 -5.81
N HIS A 95 14.79 -12.24 -5.71
CA HIS A 95 14.60 -11.27 -6.77
C HIS A 95 15.67 -10.16 -6.76
N ALA A 96 15.80 -9.49 -7.87
CA ALA A 96 16.61 -8.29 -8.07
C ALA A 96 15.80 -7.25 -8.82
N LEU A 97 16.18 -5.98 -8.69
CA LEU A 97 15.53 -4.88 -9.39
C LEU A 97 16.54 -4.13 -10.25
N ARG A 98 16.09 -3.67 -11.40
CA ARG A 98 16.88 -2.81 -12.28
C ARG A 98 15.98 -1.78 -12.97
N ASN A 99 16.41 -0.52 -13.00
CA ASN A 99 15.77 0.48 -13.83
C ASN A 99 16.17 0.26 -15.30
N VAL A 100 15.18 -0.01 -16.15
CA VAL A 100 15.35 -0.26 -17.60
C VAL A 100 14.91 0.93 -18.47
N SER A 101 14.55 2.04 -17.83
CA SER A 101 14.17 3.29 -18.51
C SER A 101 15.31 4.30 -18.52
N ASP A 102 15.18 5.32 -19.40
CA ASP A 102 16.12 6.46 -19.49
C ASP A 102 15.84 7.57 -18.46
N ALA A 103 14.82 7.37 -17.61
CA ALA A 103 14.40 8.28 -16.54
C ALA A 103 14.42 7.54 -15.19
N PRO A 104 14.39 8.24 -14.04
CA PRO A 104 14.18 7.58 -12.75
C PRO A 104 12.91 6.73 -12.75
N ALA A 105 13.00 5.54 -12.18
CA ALA A 105 11.85 4.67 -11.94
C ALA A 105 11.47 4.77 -10.46
N ARG A 106 10.19 4.97 -10.18
CA ARG A 106 9.67 5.18 -8.83
C ARG A 106 8.49 4.25 -8.56
N TRP A 107 8.44 3.67 -7.37
CA TRP A 107 7.36 2.77 -6.96
C TRP A 107 7.00 2.93 -5.49
N VAL A 108 5.78 2.53 -5.14
CA VAL A 108 5.37 2.31 -3.75
C VAL A 108 5.69 0.87 -3.39
N GLU A 109 6.35 0.68 -2.26
CA GLU A 109 6.70 -0.63 -1.69
C GLU A 109 5.99 -0.81 -0.36
N VAL A 110 5.35 -1.94 -0.19
CA VAL A 110 4.66 -2.37 1.04
C VAL A 110 5.33 -3.63 1.56
N SER A 111 5.75 -3.64 2.81
CA SER A 111 6.33 -4.81 3.47
C SER A 111 5.54 -5.18 4.71
N ALA A 112 5.18 -6.46 4.84
CA ALA A 112 4.50 -7.00 6.03
C ALA A 112 4.89 -8.47 6.32
N PRO A 113 5.07 -8.86 7.61
CA PRO A 113 5.08 -7.98 8.78
C PRO A 113 6.18 -6.93 8.72
N VAL A 114 6.06 -5.87 9.53
CA VAL A 114 7.04 -4.78 9.53
C VAL A 114 8.46 -5.30 9.71
N PRO A 115 9.41 -4.93 8.83
CA PRO A 115 10.78 -5.42 8.89
C PRO A 115 11.48 -5.14 10.23
N GLY A 116 12.25 -6.11 10.71
CA GLY A 116 12.92 -6.07 12.02
C GLY A 116 14.10 -5.10 12.11
N GLY A 117 14.83 -4.94 11.01
CA GLY A 117 15.99 -4.07 10.91
C GLY A 117 16.76 -4.29 9.62
N ALA A 118 17.80 -3.49 9.39
CA ALA A 118 18.45 -3.36 8.09
C ALA A 118 18.97 -4.67 7.44
N LEU A 119 19.32 -5.68 8.23
CA LEU A 119 19.89 -6.92 7.71
C LEU A 119 19.22 -8.19 8.27
N GLU A 120 18.29 -8.06 9.21
CA GLU A 120 17.72 -9.24 9.89
C GLU A 120 16.69 -9.95 9.03
N ASP A 121 16.01 -9.23 8.12
CA ASP A 121 14.90 -9.75 7.32
C ASP A 121 15.19 -9.77 5.82
N THR A 122 16.36 -9.28 5.39
CA THR A 122 16.79 -9.24 3.99
C THR A 122 18.14 -9.96 3.84
N VAL A 123 18.18 -10.96 2.98
CA VAL A 123 19.38 -11.76 2.72
C VAL A 123 19.80 -11.59 1.26
N PHE A 124 20.98 -11.02 1.04
CA PHE A 124 21.58 -10.93 -0.29
C PHE A 124 22.22 -12.25 -0.68
N THR A 125 21.91 -12.72 -1.87
CA THR A 125 22.35 -14.02 -2.36
C THR A 125 22.79 -13.93 -3.81
N ALA A 126 23.81 -14.69 -4.18
CA ALA A 126 24.00 -15.02 -5.58
C ALA A 126 22.84 -15.93 -6.00
N SER A 127 22.39 -15.76 -7.25
CA SER A 127 21.39 -16.55 -7.94
C SER A 127 20.96 -17.87 -7.26
N HIS A 128 19.66 -18.05 -7.06
CA HIS A 128 19.11 -19.26 -6.43
C HIS A 128 18.02 -19.82 -7.34
N PRO A 129 18.34 -20.84 -8.18
CA PRO A 129 17.38 -21.39 -9.12
C PRO A 129 16.17 -21.96 -8.39
N LEU A 130 14.98 -21.69 -8.94
CA LEU A 130 13.76 -22.36 -8.49
C LEU A 130 13.93 -23.87 -8.68
N PRO A 131 13.45 -24.70 -7.75
CA PRO A 131 13.42 -26.14 -7.93
C PRO A 131 12.65 -26.51 -9.21
N GLU A 132 13.13 -27.57 -9.90
CA GLU A 132 12.49 -28.06 -11.13
C GLU A 132 11.00 -28.38 -10.88
N GLY A 133 10.11 -27.82 -11.71
CA GLY A 133 8.66 -28.03 -11.61
C GLY A 133 7.92 -27.08 -10.67
N VAL A 134 8.59 -26.13 -10.04
CA VAL A 134 7.95 -25.04 -9.31
C VAL A 134 7.51 -23.98 -10.32
N GLU A 135 6.20 -23.68 -10.34
CA GLU A 135 5.69 -22.55 -11.13
C GLU A 135 6.34 -21.25 -10.64
N HIS A 136 6.52 -20.34 -11.56
CA HIS A 136 7.10 -19.02 -11.32
C HIS A 136 6.35 -18.32 -10.17
N PRO A 137 7.02 -17.91 -9.07
CA PRO A 137 6.35 -17.37 -7.88
C PRO A 137 5.88 -15.92 -8.07
N TYR A 138 6.12 -15.34 -9.22
CA TYR A 138 5.72 -13.98 -9.52
C TYR A 138 4.58 -13.94 -10.49
N ARG A 139 3.70 -13.00 -10.20
CA ARG A 139 2.67 -12.57 -11.14
C ARG A 139 2.73 -11.06 -11.22
N LYS A 140 2.91 -10.57 -12.43
CA LYS A 140 2.73 -9.17 -12.79
C LYS A 140 1.27 -8.96 -13.14
N TRP A 141 0.72 -7.86 -12.67
CA TRP A 141 -0.59 -7.36 -13.07
C TRP A 141 -0.48 -5.90 -13.47
N HIS A 142 -1.42 -5.47 -14.30
CA HIS A 142 -1.61 -4.07 -14.66
C HIS A 142 -2.89 -3.55 -14.03
N PHE A 143 -2.82 -2.36 -13.45
CA PHE A 143 -4.00 -1.68 -12.92
C PHE A 143 -4.55 -0.73 -13.97
N ASP A 144 -5.64 -1.11 -14.63
CA ASP A 144 -6.34 -0.22 -15.57
C ASP A 144 -7.30 0.67 -14.79
N VAL A 145 -6.92 1.93 -14.62
CA VAL A 145 -7.75 2.97 -13.98
C VAL A 145 -9.09 3.13 -14.68
N ALA A 146 -9.13 2.99 -16.02
CA ALA A 146 -10.36 3.13 -16.80
C ALA A 146 -11.33 1.94 -16.58
N ALA A 147 -10.84 0.82 -16.05
CA ALA A 147 -11.65 -0.34 -15.70
C ALA A 147 -12.25 -0.26 -14.30
N LEU A 148 -11.95 0.80 -13.51
CA LEU A 148 -12.67 1.03 -12.26
C LEU A 148 -14.13 1.32 -12.57
N PRO A 149 -15.08 0.68 -11.86
CA PRO A 149 -16.49 1.03 -11.98
C PRO A 149 -16.70 2.49 -11.54
N GLU A 150 -17.70 3.13 -12.13
CA GLU A 150 -18.11 4.46 -11.65
C GLU A 150 -18.43 4.41 -10.15
N PRO A 151 -17.93 5.37 -9.36
CA PRO A 151 -18.19 5.42 -7.93
C PRO A 151 -19.70 5.55 -7.68
N SER A 152 -20.32 4.46 -7.27
CA SER A 152 -21.75 4.40 -6.91
C SER A 152 -21.89 4.11 -5.42
N GLY A 153 -23.02 4.39 -4.84
CA GLY A 153 -23.25 4.33 -3.39
C GLY A 153 -22.82 3.00 -2.74
N GLY A 154 -21.74 3.01 -1.98
CA GLY A 154 -21.18 1.90 -1.23
C GLY A 154 -20.14 1.05 -2.00
N ILE A 155 -19.10 0.61 -1.31
CA ILE A 155 -18.00 -0.19 -1.91
C ILE A 155 -18.28 -1.69 -1.95
N GLY A 156 -19.52 -2.12 -1.72
CA GLY A 156 -19.90 -3.54 -1.81
C GLY A 156 -19.36 -4.45 -0.71
N LEU A 157 -18.64 -3.92 0.28
CA LEU A 157 -18.14 -4.69 1.41
C LEU A 157 -19.17 -4.79 2.53
N ALA A 158 -19.20 -5.91 3.23
CA ALA A 158 -20.09 -6.13 4.36
C ALA A 158 -19.83 -5.11 5.48
N GLY A 159 -20.85 -4.36 5.90
CA GLY A 159 -20.76 -3.30 6.88
C GLY A 159 -20.63 -1.89 6.29
N PHE A 160 -20.28 -1.76 5.01
CA PHE A 160 -20.13 -0.48 4.32
C PHE A 160 -21.41 -0.09 3.55
N GLY A 161 -22.49 0.15 4.28
CA GLY A 161 -23.76 0.57 3.69
C GLY A 161 -23.73 2.02 3.20
N ALA A 162 -24.68 2.39 2.31
CA ALA A 162 -24.76 3.72 1.70
C ALA A 162 -24.91 4.89 2.69
N ALA A 163 -25.24 4.63 3.94
CA ALA A 163 -25.24 5.63 5.01
C ALA A 163 -23.82 5.96 5.52
N ASN A 164 -22.88 5.05 5.32
CA ASN A 164 -21.51 5.15 5.84
C ASN A 164 -20.49 5.43 4.75
N VAL A 165 -20.75 4.99 3.53
CA VAL A 165 -19.84 5.17 2.37
C VAL A 165 -20.66 5.54 1.15
N GLY A 166 -20.24 6.57 0.43
CA GLY A 166 -20.87 7.00 -0.82
C GLY A 166 -19.86 7.58 -1.79
N GLY A 167 -20.15 7.47 -3.09
CA GLY A 167 -19.28 8.02 -4.14
C GLY A 167 -17.87 7.43 -4.19
N ALA A 168 -17.71 6.20 -3.73
CA ALA A 168 -16.41 5.54 -3.58
C ALA A 168 -16.35 4.25 -4.41
N VAL A 169 -15.16 3.89 -4.86
CA VAL A 169 -14.81 2.58 -5.39
C VAL A 169 -13.47 2.15 -4.82
N ALA A 170 -13.33 0.88 -4.47
CA ALA A 170 -12.09 0.30 -4.01
C ALA A 170 -11.84 -1.03 -4.74
N LYS A 171 -10.60 -1.28 -5.14
CA LYS A 171 -10.16 -2.54 -5.76
C LYS A 171 -8.92 -3.05 -5.04
N ILE A 172 -9.04 -4.20 -4.38
CA ILE A 172 -7.90 -4.93 -3.87
C ILE A 172 -7.08 -5.42 -5.07
N ILE A 173 -5.83 -5.01 -5.15
CA ILE A 173 -4.88 -5.39 -6.18
C ILE A 173 -3.90 -6.46 -5.69
N VAL A 174 -3.54 -6.45 -4.40
CA VAL A 174 -2.80 -7.52 -3.74
C VAL A 174 -3.56 -7.93 -2.49
N GLY A 175 -3.79 -9.22 -2.30
CA GLY A 175 -4.53 -9.79 -1.18
C GLY A 175 -4.58 -11.31 -1.28
N ALA A 176 -5.53 -11.95 -0.62
CA ALA A 176 -5.64 -13.42 -0.59
C ALA A 176 -5.73 -14.06 -1.99
N ASP A 177 -6.42 -13.41 -2.93
CA ASP A 177 -6.58 -13.92 -4.31
C ASP A 177 -5.27 -13.87 -5.12
N THR A 178 -4.30 -13.06 -4.70
CA THR A 178 -2.97 -12.97 -5.30
C THR A 178 -1.91 -13.74 -4.52
N GLY A 179 -2.29 -14.36 -3.40
CA GLY A 179 -1.42 -15.18 -2.57
C GLY A 179 -0.90 -14.47 -1.30
N ALA A 180 -1.18 -13.17 -1.13
CA ALA A 180 -0.78 -12.45 0.07
C ALA A 180 -1.56 -12.96 1.30
N SER A 181 -0.87 -13.09 2.42
CA SER A 181 -1.42 -13.58 3.69
C SER A 181 -1.31 -12.54 4.83
N GLN A 182 -0.48 -11.53 4.66
CA GLN A 182 -0.19 -10.55 5.70
C GLN A 182 -0.93 -9.23 5.50
N PHE A 183 -1.19 -8.83 4.26
CA PHE A 183 -1.78 -7.53 3.98
C PHE A 183 -2.72 -7.55 2.77
N ASN A 184 -3.53 -6.50 2.65
CA ASN A 184 -4.12 -6.07 1.39
C ASN A 184 -3.45 -4.79 0.92
N LEU A 185 -3.25 -4.67 -0.40
CA LEU A 185 -2.98 -3.41 -1.08
C LEU A 185 -4.15 -3.16 -2.03
N MET A 186 -4.71 -1.96 -1.98
CA MET A 186 -5.81 -1.59 -2.84
C MET A 186 -5.64 -0.20 -3.46
N VAL A 187 -6.32 0.01 -4.57
CA VAL A 187 -6.55 1.33 -5.14
C VAL A 187 -7.95 1.77 -4.77
N VAL A 188 -8.04 2.95 -4.19
CA VAL A 188 -9.31 3.58 -3.80
C VAL A 188 -9.49 4.86 -4.58
N GLN A 189 -10.72 5.13 -5.03
CA GLN A 189 -11.07 6.33 -5.74
C GLN A 189 -12.41 6.89 -5.23
N TYR A 190 -12.43 8.20 -4.98
CA TYR A 190 -13.66 8.91 -4.66
C TYR A 190 -13.99 9.94 -5.74
N ALA A 191 -15.24 9.93 -6.16
CA ALA A 191 -15.82 11.02 -6.96
C ALA A 191 -15.97 12.29 -6.13
N PRO A 192 -16.25 13.45 -6.76
CA PRO A 192 -16.71 14.64 -6.03
C PRO A 192 -17.85 14.33 -5.08
N GLY A 193 -17.72 14.74 -3.82
CA GLY A 193 -18.69 14.43 -2.76
C GLY A 193 -18.61 13.00 -2.20
N GLY A 194 -17.66 12.17 -2.67
CA GLY A 194 -17.42 10.85 -2.13
C GLY A 194 -16.94 10.90 -0.68
N PHE A 195 -17.35 9.93 0.13
CA PHE A 195 -17.05 9.93 1.56
C PHE A 195 -17.05 8.54 2.18
N ILE A 196 -16.35 8.43 3.30
CA ILE A 196 -16.55 7.41 4.33
C ILE A 196 -16.69 8.11 5.67
N THR A 197 -17.74 7.76 6.42
CA THR A 197 -17.99 8.35 7.73
C THR A 197 -17.01 7.84 8.78
N ARG A 198 -16.96 8.50 9.93
CA ARG A 198 -16.04 8.21 11.02
C ARG A 198 -16.16 6.76 11.49
N HIS A 199 -15.04 6.06 11.44
CA HIS A 199 -14.92 4.63 11.74
C HIS A 199 -13.51 4.28 12.19
N ASP A 200 -13.33 3.06 12.67
CA ASP A 200 -12.02 2.46 12.98
C ASP A 200 -11.96 0.99 12.51
N HIS A 201 -10.78 0.42 12.58
CA HIS A 201 -10.47 -0.95 12.18
C HIS A 201 -9.70 -1.71 13.25
N ALA A 202 -9.75 -3.06 13.16
CA ALA A 202 -8.90 -3.96 13.93
C ALA A 202 -7.53 -4.24 13.24
N PHE A 203 -7.13 -3.39 12.32
CA PHE A 203 -5.88 -3.43 11.57
C PHE A 203 -5.36 -2.00 11.34
N GLU A 204 -4.10 -1.88 10.93
CA GLU A 204 -3.52 -0.60 10.52
C GLU A 204 -3.85 -0.32 9.07
N GLU A 205 -3.96 0.96 8.74
CA GLU A 205 -4.07 1.43 7.37
C GLU A 205 -2.98 2.46 7.05
N GLY A 206 -2.38 2.31 5.89
CA GLY A 206 -1.47 3.28 5.30
C GLY A 206 -2.04 3.78 3.98
N PHE A 207 -1.91 5.09 3.73
CA PHE A 207 -2.46 5.76 2.56
C PHE A 207 -1.36 6.55 1.86
N PHE A 208 -1.23 6.39 0.54
CA PHE A 208 -0.39 7.23 -0.30
C PHE A 208 -1.22 7.83 -1.43
N PHE A 209 -1.37 9.15 -1.46
CA PHE A 209 -2.25 9.84 -2.39
C PHE A 209 -1.59 10.03 -3.75
N LEU A 210 -2.26 9.56 -4.81
CA LEU A 210 -1.79 9.57 -6.19
C LEU A 210 -2.33 10.77 -6.96
N GLU A 211 -3.59 11.17 -6.70
CA GLU A 211 -4.30 12.19 -7.46
C GLU A 211 -5.33 12.92 -6.61
N GLY A 212 -5.54 14.20 -6.90
CA GLY A 212 -6.58 15.00 -6.29
C GLY A 212 -6.27 15.47 -4.88
N GLU A 213 -7.32 15.89 -4.17
CA GLU A 213 -7.25 16.29 -2.77
C GLU A 213 -8.45 15.81 -1.97
N ILE A 214 -8.26 15.51 -0.69
CA ILE A 214 -9.29 14.99 0.21
C ILE A 214 -9.19 15.63 1.58
N GLU A 215 -10.33 15.88 2.22
CA GLU A 215 -10.41 16.19 3.63
C GLU A 215 -10.32 14.89 4.43
N ALA A 216 -9.34 14.79 5.31
CA ALA A 216 -9.11 13.66 6.21
C ALA A 216 -9.28 14.09 7.65
N GLU A 217 -10.16 13.39 8.36
CA GLU A 217 -10.26 13.44 9.82
C GLU A 217 -9.47 12.26 10.38
N LEU A 218 -8.42 12.53 11.15
CA LEU A 218 -7.58 11.53 11.80
C LEU A 218 -7.60 11.81 13.31
N GLY A 219 -8.19 10.91 14.08
CA GLY A 219 -8.48 11.20 15.49
C GLY A 219 -9.35 12.44 15.64
N ASP A 220 -8.83 13.48 16.29
CA ASP A 220 -9.50 14.76 16.48
C ASP A 220 -8.94 15.88 15.57
N GLU A 221 -8.03 15.51 14.64
CA GLU A 221 -7.41 16.44 13.70
C GLU A 221 -8.10 16.37 12.33
N THR A 222 -8.30 17.53 11.69
CA THR A 222 -8.79 17.62 10.30
C THR A 222 -7.70 18.25 9.45
N SER A 223 -7.44 17.68 8.28
CA SER A 223 -6.45 18.18 7.33
C SER A 223 -6.87 17.90 5.89
N THR A 224 -6.32 18.65 4.95
CA THR A 224 -6.44 18.36 3.52
C THR A 224 -5.18 17.63 3.07
N LEU A 225 -5.33 16.44 2.51
CA LEU A 225 -4.27 15.64 1.93
C LEU A 225 -4.37 15.69 0.40
N ARG A 226 -3.22 15.69 -0.29
CA ARG A 226 -3.09 15.85 -1.75
C ARG A 226 -2.17 14.80 -2.33
N ALA A 227 -2.10 14.73 -3.65
CA ALA A 227 -1.11 13.90 -4.34
C ALA A 227 0.31 14.14 -3.80
N GLY A 228 1.00 13.05 -3.45
CA GLY A 228 2.29 13.05 -2.78
C GLY A 228 2.24 13.13 -1.25
N ASP A 229 1.07 13.36 -0.65
CA ASP A 229 0.88 13.21 0.79
C ASP A 229 0.67 11.73 1.14
N TYR A 230 0.90 11.42 2.42
CA TYR A 230 0.58 10.12 3.00
C TYR A 230 0.01 10.28 4.41
N CYS A 231 -0.74 9.29 4.83
CA CYS A 231 -1.14 9.16 6.22
C CYS A 231 -1.18 7.69 6.65
N TRP A 232 -1.23 7.48 7.94
CA TRP A 232 -1.32 6.18 8.58
C TRP A 232 -2.23 6.27 9.79
N SER A 233 -3.06 5.24 9.97
CA SER A 233 -3.92 5.04 11.14
C SER A 233 -3.59 3.72 11.82
N SER A 234 -3.36 3.76 13.14
CA SER A 234 -3.15 2.56 13.94
C SER A 234 -4.45 1.80 14.17
N VAL A 235 -4.33 0.57 14.66
CA VAL A 235 -5.48 -0.22 15.12
C VAL A 235 -6.35 0.60 16.07
N GLY A 236 -7.64 0.71 15.77
CA GLY A 236 -8.63 1.40 16.59
C GLY A 236 -8.56 2.93 16.52
N ASP A 237 -7.80 3.52 15.62
CA ASP A 237 -7.76 4.97 15.44
C ASP A 237 -8.93 5.43 14.56
N MET A 238 -9.74 6.33 15.10
CA MET A 238 -10.94 6.82 14.44
C MET A 238 -10.58 7.78 13.30
N HIS A 239 -11.08 7.52 12.10
CA HIS A 239 -10.86 8.38 10.95
C HIS A 239 -12.06 8.47 10.02
N ALA A 240 -12.05 9.49 9.14
CA ALA A 240 -13.02 9.69 8.08
C ALA A 240 -12.35 10.40 6.90
N LEU A 241 -12.85 10.16 5.70
CA LEU A 241 -12.37 10.77 4.47
C LEU A 241 -13.54 11.34 3.67
N THR A 242 -13.40 12.59 3.21
CA THR A 242 -14.43 13.25 2.39
C THR A 242 -13.78 14.01 1.23
N ASN A 243 -14.16 13.68 0.01
CA ASN A 243 -13.74 14.45 -1.16
C ASN A 243 -14.66 15.69 -1.31
N ARG A 244 -14.14 16.86 -0.92
CA ARG A 244 -14.83 18.14 -1.05
C ARG A 244 -14.44 18.91 -2.31
N SER A 245 -13.53 18.34 -3.12
CA SER A 245 -13.10 18.95 -4.37
C SER A 245 -14.09 18.66 -5.51
N ASP A 246 -13.93 19.38 -6.61
CA ASP A 246 -14.69 19.14 -7.85
C ASP A 246 -14.10 18.03 -8.74
N GLY A 247 -12.93 17.47 -8.34
CA GLY A 247 -12.22 16.43 -9.05
C GLY A 247 -12.28 15.08 -8.34
N VAL A 248 -11.76 14.07 -9.02
CA VAL A 248 -11.53 12.74 -8.46
C VAL A 248 -10.34 12.79 -7.51
N VAL A 249 -10.39 12.01 -6.45
CA VAL A 249 -9.21 11.70 -5.63
C VAL A 249 -8.94 10.20 -5.66
N ARG A 250 -7.66 9.83 -5.75
CA ARG A 250 -7.22 8.42 -5.80
C ARG A 250 -5.98 8.22 -4.94
N TRP A 251 -5.93 7.06 -4.28
CA TRP A 251 -4.80 6.69 -3.45
C TRP A 251 -4.56 5.17 -3.45
N LEU A 252 -3.34 4.77 -3.07
CA LEU A 252 -3.02 3.43 -2.62
C LEU A 252 -3.31 3.31 -1.14
N GLU A 253 -3.97 2.23 -0.75
CA GLU A 253 -4.31 1.94 0.64
C GLU A 253 -3.82 0.55 1.02
N THR A 254 -3.19 0.47 2.18
CA THR A 254 -2.78 -0.80 2.79
C THR A 254 -3.64 -1.13 3.98
N GLN A 255 -3.92 -2.41 4.19
CA GLN A 255 -4.63 -2.92 5.36
C GLN A 255 -3.81 -4.07 5.95
N VAL A 256 -3.28 -3.89 7.16
CA VAL A 256 -2.31 -4.82 7.78
C VAL A 256 -2.55 -4.97 9.30
N PRO A 257 -2.66 -6.21 9.81
CA PRO A 257 -2.71 -7.48 9.08
C PRO A 257 -3.96 -7.58 8.21
N GLN A 258 -3.99 -8.58 7.33
CA GLN A 258 -5.16 -8.79 6.45
C GLN A 258 -6.47 -8.71 7.22
N PRO A 259 -7.45 -7.92 6.76
CA PRO A 259 -8.73 -7.75 7.42
C PRO A 259 -9.45 -9.07 7.65
N PRO A 260 -10.15 -9.24 8.78
CA PRO A 260 -11.01 -10.38 8.97
C PRO A 260 -12.18 -10.37 7.97
N SER A 261 -12.72 -11.55 7.63
CA SER A 261 -13.84 -11.68 6.69
C SER A 261 -15.14 -11.01 7.15
N ARG A 262 -15.23 -10.62 8.42
CA ARG A 262 -16.38 -9.95 9.04
C ARG A 262 -15.90 -8.81 9.93
N TYR A 263 -16.74 -7.78 10.08
CA TYR A 263 -16.46 -6.64 10.95
C TYR A 263 -15.16 -5.91 10.60
N GLN A 264 -14.99 -5.64 9.32
CA GLN A 264 -13.80 -4.94 8.81
C GLN A 264 -13.73 -3.48 9.31
N ALA A 265 -14.87 -2.84 9.55
CA ALA A 265 -14.95 -1.49 10.10
C ALA A 265 -16.01 -1.40 11.21
N ARG A 266 -15.77 -0.50 12.17
CA ARG A 266 -16.74 -0.11 13.20
C ARG A 266 -17.08 1.36 13.01
N PHE A 267 -18.31 1.65 12.60
CA PHE A 267 -18.77 3.01 12.41
C PHE A 267 -19.34 3.60 13.72
N THR A 268 -19.12 4.88 13.95
CA THR A 268 -19.62 5.56 15.17
C THR A 268 -21.13 5.39 15.33
N ALA A 269 -21.90 5.43 14.24
CA ALA A 269 -23.35 5.22 14.28
C ALA A 269 -23.76 3.80 14.71
N ASP A 270 -22.94 2.79 14.42
CA ASP A 270 -23.19 1.42 14.86
C ASP A 270 -22.94 1.28 16.36
N TRP A 271 -21.92 1.97 16.89
CA TRP A 271 -21.60 2.00 18.29
C TRP A 271 -22.69 2.67 19.12
N GLU A 272 -23.27 3.77 18.64
CA GLU A 272 -24.41 4.44 19.27
C GLU A 272 -25.66 3.54 19.33
N ARG A 273 -25.92 2.78 18.26
CA ARG A 273 -27.01 1.78 18.23
C ARG A 273 -26.78 0.64 19.21
N PHE A 274 -25.54 0.19 19.36
CA PHE A 274 -25.20 -0.88 20.27
C PHE A 274 -25.36 -0.47 21.73
N VAL A 275 -24.94 0.75 22.07
CA VAL A 275 -25.08 1.32 23.42
C VAL A 275 -26.54 1.67 23.75
N ALA A 276 -27.35 2.00 22.74
CA ALA A 276 -28.76 2.34 22.90
C ALA A 276 -29.69 1.13 23.09
N GLN A 277 -29.21 -0.10 22.97
CA GLN A 277 -29.97 -1.34 23.25
C GLN A 277 -29.70 -1.83 24.69
N PRO A 278 -30.47 -1.39 25.68
CA PRO A 278 -30.33 -1.92 27.02
C PRO A 278 -30.91 -3.35 27.10
N GLY A 279 -30.05 -4.32 27.25
CA GLY A 279 -30.45 -5.65 27.71
C GLY A 279 -30.68 -6.71 26.63
N SER A 280 -29.72 -6.93 25.72
CA SER A 280 -29.59 -8.18 24.97
C SER A 280 -28.47 -9.03 25.52
#